data_a4c054514dd56004eb719e9c7beeceda
#
_entry.id   a4c054514dd56004eb719e9c7beeceda
#
_cell.length_a   1.000
_cell.length_b   1.000
_cell.length_c   1.000
_cell.angle_alpha   90.00
_cell.angle_beta   90.00
_cell.angle_gamma   90.00
#
_symmetry.space_group_name_H-M   'P 1'
#
loop_
_entity.id
_entity.type
_entity.pdbx_description
1 polymer ?
#
loop_
_entity_poly.entity_id
_entity_poly.type
_entity_poly.pdbx_seq_one_letter_code
_entity_poly.pdbx_strand_id
1 'polypeptide(L)'
;MSRLVVLLLVLLIAVPLQAQDLVLHAGRLLAIPGETDATNQTVVVQNGRITSVMDGFVSASDAGLPDAKVVNLREHTVMPGFMDMHTHLTGERDPERNPHAWTTKMDGDVLLESLPYLERTLMAGFTTVRNTGANHEIILPLKRGVEAGHIVGPRIVAAAGGITPTGGHGELHGYREDILHAVNNSVGVCDGADDCRRAARALIKRGADWIKITATGGVLSNTAAGLGQQLMDDELVAIVEAAASMGRKVAAHAHQAEGINAALRAGVASIEHGSYADDESVQLFQETGAYLVPTLYAGVHLLEEMEVNDNIPPPILAKINEVIPNVKASFQRSLAGGVNIAFGTDCGVCPHGKNAREFELMVEYGMEPIAAIRSATVMTARLLDRTHDLGTIQAGKIADIVAVAGDPTADITVLKSVDFVMKDGMVYKAPE
;
A
#
# COMPACT_ATOMS: atom_id res chain seq x y z
N MET A 1 47.79 -51.84 -6.75
CA MET A 1 46.42 -51.77 -7.26
C MET A 1 45.81 -50.52 -6.70
N SER A 2 45.86 -49.40 -7.44
CA SER A 2 45.39 -48.08 -7.01
C SER A 2 43.93 -47.94 -7.44
N ARG A 3 42.98 -47.75 -6.48
CA ARG A 3 41.56 -47.52 -6.78
C ARG A 3 41.35 -46.03 -7.01
N LEU A 4 41.04 -45.65 -8.25
CA LEU A 4 40.63 -44.33 -8.64
C LEU A 4 39.18 -44.14 -8.15
N VAL A 5 38.96 -43.23 -7.19
CA VAL A 5 37.61 -42.78 -6.78
C VAL A 5 37.24 -41.58 -7.65
N VAL A 6 36.36 -41.81 -8.61
CA VAL A 6 35.77 -40.72 -9.39
C VAL A 6 34.65 -40.06 -8.57
N LEU A 7 34.89 -38.86 -8.07
CA LEU A 7 33.86 -38.03 -7.42
C LEU A 7 33.01 -37.40 -8.52
N LEU A 8 31.78 -37.87 -8.68
CA LEU A 8 30.77 -37.19 -9.52
C LEU A 8 30.27 -35.95 -8.79
N LEU A 9 30.74 -34.77 -9.22
CA LEU A 9 30.20 -33.49 -8.74
C LEU A 9 28.85 -33.29 -9.43
N VAL A 10 27.74 -33.54 -8.73
CA VAL A 10 26.40 -33.13 -9.20
C VAL A 10 26.27 -31.62 -8.96
N LEU A 11 26.47 -30.82 -10.00
CA LEU A 11 26.10 -29.40 -9.98
C LEU A 11 24.57 -29.33 -9.91
N LEU A 12 24.02 -29.07 -8.73
CA LEU A 12 22.66 -28.57 -8.60
C LEU A 12 22.63 -27.17 -9.16
N ILE A 13 22.29 -27.05 -10.44
CA ILE A 13 21.93 -25.77 -11.07
C ILE A 13 20.59 -25.38 -10.41
N ALA A 14 20.60 -24.40 -9.52
CA ALA A 14 19.39 -23.73 -9.07
C ALA A 14 18.79 -23.07 -10.32
N VAL A 15 17.79 -23.72 -10.93
CA VAL A 15 16.99 -23.10 -11.97
C VAL A 15 16.24 -21.94 -11.32
N PRO A 16 16.42 -20.68 -11.74
CA PRO A 16 15.59 -19.60 -11.22
C PRO A 16 14.14 -19.99 -11.48
N LEU A 17 13.27 -19.76 -10.50
CA LEU A 17 11.84 -19.99 -10.61
C LEU A 17 11.34 -19.09 -11.76
N GLN A 18 11.31 -19.63 -12.96
CA GLN A 18 10.84 -18.90 -14.14
C GLN A 18 9.31 -18.87 -14.10
N ALA A 19 8.72 -17.68 -14.35
CA ALA A 19 7.28 -17.57 -14.52
C ALA A 19 6.82 -18.56 -15.57
N GLN A 20 5.92 -19.47 -15.20
CA GLN A 20 5.37 -20.48 -16.10
C GLN A 20 4.45 -19.81 -17.10
N ASP A 21 4.48 -20.25 -18.37
CA ASP A 21 3.49 -19.82 -19.35
C ASP A 21 2.11 -20.33 -18.93
N LEU A 22 1.11 -19.44 -18.96
CA LEU A 22 -0.22 -19.70 -18.43
C LEU A 22 -1.31 -19.19 -19.39
N VAL A 23 -2.40 -19.94 -19.43
CA VAL A 23 -3.66 -19.56 -20.12
C VAL A 23 -4.76 -19.55 -19.09
N LEU A 24 -5.33 -18.39 -18.77
CA LEU A 24 -6.39 -18.23 -17.77
C LEU A 24 -7.73 -18.09 -18.48
N HIS A 25 -8.71 -18.94 -18.14
CA HIS A 25 -10.09 -18.86 -18.62
C HIS A 25 -10.94 -18.09 -17.59
N ALA A 26 -11.22 -16.82 -17.87
CA ALA A 26 -12.03 -15.95 -17.03
C ALA A 26 -13.50 -16.01 -17.41
N GLY A 27 -14.40 -16.32 -16.46
CA GLY A 27 -15.83 -16.27 -16.69
C GLY A 27 -16.32 -14.84 -16.91
N ARG A 28 -15.88 -13.93 -16.06
CA ARG A 28 -16.01 -12.47 -16.20
C ARG A 28 -14.66 -11.82 -16.06
N LEU A 29 -14.38 -10.83 -16.88
CA LEU A 29 -13.12 -10.10 -16.89
C LEU A 29 -13.36 -8.60 -16.74
N LEU A 30 -12.90 -8.00 -15.66
CA LEU A 30 -12.80 -6.55 -15.45
C LEU A 30 -11.39 -6.12 -15.86
N ALA A 31 -11.07 -6.18 -17.14
CA ALA A 31 -9.73 -5.90 -17.65
C ALA A 31 -9.26 -4.47 -17.32
N ILE A 32 -10.16 -3.52 -17.46
CA ILE A 32 -9.99 -2.11 -17.13
C ILE A 32 -11.17 -1.71 -16.22
N PRO A 33 -11.04 -1.81 -14.88
CA PRO A 33 -12.14 -1.47 -13.98
C PRO A 33 -12.72 -0.08 -14.26
N GLY A 34 -14.05 -0.02 -14.47
CA GLY A 34 -14.77 1.20 -14.86
C GLY A 34 -14.98 1.37 -16.37
N GLU A 35 -14.50 0.45 -17.19
CA GLU A 35 -14.86 0.32 -18.61
C GLU A 35 -15.79 -0.89 -18.82
N THR A 36 -16.04 -1.27 -20.07
CA THR A 36 -16.94 -2.38 -20.39
C THR A 36 -16.35 -3.71 -19.94
N ASP A 37 -17.16 -4.46 -19.19
CA ASP A 37 -16.83 -5.83 -18.78
C ASP A 37 -16.94 -6.79 -19.96
N ALA A 38 -16.09 -7.83 -19.95
CA ALA A 38 -16.15 -8.92 -20.90
C ALA A 38 -16.46 -10.26 -20.18
N THR A 39 -17.20 -11.14 -20.86
CA THR A 39 -17.46 -12.50 -20.37
C THR A 39 -16.76 -13.52 -21.24
N ASN A 40 -16.45 -14.69 -20.67
CA ASN A 40 -15.81 -15.81 -21.38
C ASN A 40 -14.54 -15.35 -22.12
N GLN A 41 -13.55 -14.92 -21.37
CA GLN A 41 -12.28 -14.42 -21.92
C GLN A 41 -11.12 -15.37 -21.60
N THR A 42 -10.13 -15.35 -22.45
CA THR A 42 -8.84 -16.02 -22.21
C THR A 42 -7.75 -14.96 -22.05
N VAL A 43 -7.05 -14.99 -20.91
CA VAL A 43 -5.85 -14.18 -20.68
C VAL A 43 -4.61 -15.05 -20.85
N VAL A 44 -3.70 -14.66 -21.72
CA VAL A 44 -2.46 -15.38 -22.00
C VAL A 44 -1.29 -14.68 -21.34
N VAL A 45 -0.51 -15.43 -20.55
CA VAL A 45 0.63 -14.93 -19.79
C VAL A 45 1.89 -15.68 -20.20
N GLN A 46 2.93 -14.92 -20.56
CA GLN A 46 4.27 -15.43 -20.86
C GLN A 46 5.34 -14.59 -20.19
N ASN A 47 6.34 -15.23 -19.62
CA ASN A 47 7.48 -14.55 -19.01
C ASN A 47 7.06 -13.45 -18.02
N GLY A 48 6.02 -13.71 -17.24
CA GLY A 48 5.49 -12.78 -16.24
C GLY A 48 4.67 -11.62 -16.79
N ARG A 49 4.36 -11.59 -18.09
CA ARG A 49 3.59 -10.54 -18.75
C ARG A 49 2.36 -11.08 -19.47
N ILE A 50 1.33 -10.26 -19.52
CA ILE A 50 0.15 -10.51 -20.34
C ILE A 50 0.54 -10.29 -21.80
N THR A 51 0.38 -11.30 -22.64
CA THR A 51 0.68 -11.22 -24.09
C THR A 51 -0.56 -10.95 -24.92
N SER A 52 -1.71 -11.49 -24.51
CA SER A 52 -2.99 -11.22 -25.18
C SER A 52 -4.18 -11.46 -24.26
N VAL A 53 -5.30 -10.85 -24.64
CA VAL A 53 -6.66 -11.16 -24.13
C VAL A 53 -7.49 -11.52 -25.35
N MET A 54 -8.16 -12.67 -25.31
CA MET A 54 -8.86 -13.27 -26.44
C MET A 54 -10.29 -13.64 -26.06
N ASP A 55 -11.23 -13.51 -27.00
CA ASP A 55 -12.62 -13.92 -26.80
C ASP A 55 -12.76 -15.45 -26.73
N GLY A 56 -13.64 -15.91 -25.87
CA GLY A 56 -13.89 -17.32 -25.64
C GLY A 56 -12.83 -18.02 -24.78
N PHE A 57 -13.04 -19.31 -24.54
CA PHE A 57 -12.11 -20.16 -23.80
C PHE A 57 -11.18 -20.87 -24.78
N VAL A 58 -10.09 -20.21 -25.13
CA VAL A 58 -9.10 -20.68 -26.11
C VAL A 58 -8.17 -21.71 -25.47
N SER A 59 -7.88 -22.81 -26.16
CA SER A 59 -6.94 -23.83 -25.67
C SER A 59 -5.49 -23.27 -25.64
N ALA A 60 -4.62 -23.89 -24.84
CA ALA A 60 -3.21 -23.53 -24.80
C ALA A 60 -2.56 -23.63 -26.19
N SER A 61 -2.88 -24.66 -26.98
CA SER A 61 -2.38 -24.83 -28.35
C SER A 61 -2.87 -23.72 -29.29
N ASP A 62 -4.17 -23.35 -29.22
CA ASP A 62 -4.72 -22.29 -30.06
C ASP A 62 -4.23 -20.89 -29.65
N ALA A 63 -3.84 -20.74 -28.38
CA ALA A 63 -3.16 -19.54 -27.89
C ALA A 63 -1.67 -19.47 -28.30
N GLY A 64 -1.15 -20.48 -29.03
CA GLY A 64 0.25 -20.55 -29.44
C GLY A 64 1.21 -21.04 -28.36
N LEU A 65 0.71 -21.58 -27.26
CA LEU A 65 1.47 -22.04 -26.09
C LEU A 65 1.08 -23.48 -25.71
N PRO A 66 1.38 -24.49 -26.53
CA PRO A 66 0.87 -25.85 -26.32
C PRO A 66 1.25 -26.47 -24.96
N ASP A 67 2.36 -26.02 -24.37
CA ASP A 67 2.85 -26.51 -23.08
C ASP A 67 2.41 -25.64 -21.88
N ALA A 68 1.65 -24.56 -22.12
CA ALA A 68 1.18 -23.69 -21.05
C ALA A 68 0.14 -24.39 -20.17
N LYS A 69 0.23 -24.13 -18.85
CA LYS A 69 -0.79 -24.60 -17.91
C LYS A 69 -2.08 -23.78 -18.09
N VAL A 70 -3.21 -24.46 -18.21
CA VAL A 70 -4.52 -23.82 -18.22
C VAL A 70 -5.01 -23.66 -16.78
N VAL A 71 -5.41 -22.44 -16.42
CA VAL A 71 -6.05 -22.10 -15.13
C VAL A 71 -7.52 -21.83 -15.39
N ASN A 72 -8.39 -22.61 -14.74
CA ASN A 72 -9.84 -22.50 -14.89
C ASN A 72 -10.42 -21.52 -13.88
N LEU A 73 -10.81 -20.32 -14.34
CA LEU A 73 -11.49 -19.28 -13.55
C LEU A 73 -12.85 -18.93 -14.16
N ARG A 74 -13.52 -19.90 -14.79
CA ARG A 74 -14.80 -19.70 -15.51
C ARG A 74 -15.94 -19.28 -14.59
N GLU A 75 -15.86 -19.63 -13.31
CA GLU A 75 -16.87 -19.26 -12.30
C GLU A 75 -16.44 -18.02 -11.49
N HIS A 76 -15.39 -17.32 -11.92
CA HIS A 76 -14.81 -16.20 -11.19
C HIS A 76 -14.86 -14.90 -12.01
N THR A 77 -14.90 -13.78 -11.27
CA THR A 77 -14.58 -12.45 -11.82
C THR A 77 -13.10 -12.20 -11.65
N VAL A 78 -12.42 -12.02 -12.77
CA VAL A 78 -10.97 -11.78 -12.88
C VAL A 78 -10.70 -10.29 -13.01
N MET A 79 -9.74 -9.78 -12.25
CA MET A 79 -9.39 -8.36 -12.16
C MET A 79 -7.88 -8.17 -12.08
N PRO A 80 -7.36 -6.94 -12.36
CA PRO A 80 -5.97 -6.61 -12.03
C PRO A 80 -5.68 -6.80 -10.55
N GLY A 81 -4.46 -7.16 -10.20
CA GLY A 81 -4.00 -7.22 -8.82
C GLY A 81 -4.20 -5.88 -8.10
N PHE A 82 -4.70 -5.95 -6.86
CA PHE A 82 -4.97 -4.76 -6.06
C PHE A 82 -3.68 -4.09 -5.59
N MET A 83 -3.75 -2.78 -5.40
CA MET A 83 -2.66 -1.96 -4.91
C MET A 83 -3.13 -1.13 -3.71
N ASP A 84 -2.35 -1.17 -2.62
CA ASP A 84 -2.62 -0.42 -1.39
C ASP A 84 -1.56 0.66 -1.19
N MET A 85 -1.98 1.93 -1.21
CA MET A 85 -1.07 3.08 -1.19
C MET A 85 -0.71 3.56 0.22
N HIS A 86 -1.18 2.87 1.26
CA HIS A 86 -0.82 3.21 2.63
C HIS A 86 -0.77 1.96 3.51
N THR A 87 0.44 1.45 3.73
CA THR A 87 0.67 0.30 4.62
C THR A 87 1.89 0.52 5.52
N HIS A 88 1.96 -0.23 6.62
CA HIS A 88 3.08 -0.32 7.54
C HIS A 88 3.50 -1.78 7.74
N LEU A 89 4.14 -2.37 6.73
CA LEU A 89 4.44 -3.81 6.66
C LEU A 89 5.38 -4.33 7.76
N THR A 90 6.04 -3.44 8.50
CA THR A 90 7.02 -3.83 9.54
C THR A 90 6.42 -3.92 10.94
N GLY A 91 5.11 -3.81 11.06
CA GLY A 91 4.39 -3.92 12.32
C GLY A 91 2.91 -4.20 12.11
N GLU A 92 2.27 -4.65 13.19
CA GLU A 92 0.83 -4.81 13.26
C GLU A 92 0.41 -4.46 14.68
N ARG A 93 -0.59 -3.57 14.80
CA ARG A 93 -1.16 -3.21 16.07
C ARG A 93 -1.92 -4.40 16.65
N ASP A 94 -1.62 -4.73 17.88
CA ASP A 94 -2.22 -5.82 18.61
C ASP A 94 -2.46 -5.33 20.06
N PRO A 95 -3.73 -5.14 20.48
CA PRO A 95 -4.07 -4.66 21.81
C PRO A 95 -3.62 -5.60 22.94
N GLU A 96 -3.43 -6.88 22.67
CA GLU A 96 -2.95 -7.86 23.65
C GLU A 96 -1.42 -7.85 23.79
N ARG A 97 -0.71 -7.23 22.85
CA ARG A 97 0.75 -7.20 22.82
C ARG A 97 1.30 -6.18 23.82
N ASN A 98 2.41 -6.54 24.49
CA ASN A 98 3.16 -5.58 25.30
C ASN A 98 3.56 -4.35 24.44
N PRO A 99 3.09 -3.14 24.76
CA PRO A 99 3.40 -1.93 23.99
C PRO A 99 4.89 -1.56 23.99
N HIS A 100 5.68 -2.15 24.89
CA HIS A 100 7.12 -1.95 24.99
C HIS A 100 7.93 -3.09 24.37
N ALA A 101 7.31 -4.06 23.69
CA ALA A 101 8.00 -5.20 23.10
C ALA A 101 9.12 -4.78 22.12
N TRP A 102 8.98 -3.63 21.47
CA TRP A 102 10.00 -3.07 20.58
C TRP A 102 11.35 -2.79 21.27
N THR A 103 11.36 -2.54 22.58
CA THR A 103 12.60 -2.26 23.35
C THR A 103 13.52 -3.46 23.48
N THR A 104 13.04 -4.65 23.19
CA THR A 104 13.80 -5.92 23.29
C THR A 104 14.08 -6.55 21.93
N LYS A 105 13.68 -5.91 20.82
CA LYS A 105 13.83 -6.41 19.46
C LYS A 105 14.94 -5.70 18.72
N MET A 106 15.70 -6.47 17.98
CA MET A 106 16.61 -5.97 16.97
C MET A 106 15.90 -5.86 15.60
N ASP A 107 16.47 -5.12 14.67
CA ASP A 107 15.92 -4.98 13.31
C ASP A 107 15.69 -6.32 12.61
N GLY A 108 16.57 -7.31 12.87
CA GLY A 108 16.41 -8.67 12.37
C GLY A 108 15.15 -9.38 12.89
N ASP A 109 14.80 -9.17 14.16
CA ASP A 109 13.57 -9.74 14.76
C ASP A 109 12.33 -9.14 14.10
N VAL A 110 12.30 -7.81 13.95
CA VAL A 110 11.20 -7.09 13.29
C VAL A 110 11.08 -7.50 11.82
N LEU A 111 12.20 -7.68 11.12
CA LEU A 111 12.21 -8.18 9.74
C LEU A 111 11.56 -9.56 9.64
N LEU A 112 11.92 -10.49 10.52
CA LEU A 112 11.34 -11.84 10.52
C LEU A 112 9.86 -11.82 10.89
N GLU A 113 9.44 -11.01 11.84
CA GLU A 113 8.04 -10.81 12.20
C GLU A 113 7.21 -10.21 11.07
N SER A 114 7.84 -9.47 10.16
CA SER A 114 7.17 -8.85 9.02
C SER A 114 6.80 -9.86 7.92
N LEU A 115 7.50 -11.00 7.82
CA LEU A 115 7.28 -11.97 6.73
C LEU A 115 5.82 -12.47 6.64
N PRO A 116 5.15 -12.87 7.73
CA PRO A 116 3.74 -13.24 7.69
C PRO A 116 2.81 -12.07 7.28
N TYR A 117 3.20 -10.82 7.57
CA TYR A 117 2.41 -9.64 7.18
C TYR A 117 2.42 -9.45 5.66
N LEU A 118 3.61 -9.60 5.04
CA LEU A 118 3.77 -9.54 3.60
C LEU A 118 2.96 -10.64 2.91
N GLU A 119 3.09 -11.88 3.40
CA GLU A 119 2.38 -13.03 2.82
C GLU A 119 0.87 -12.85 2.91
N ARG A 120 0.31 -12.51 4.09
CA ARG A 120 -1.13 -12.26 4.27
C ARG A 120 -1.65 -11.16 3.35
N THR A 121 -0.89 -10.07 3.18
CA THR A 121 -1.25 -8.97 2.30
C THR A 121 -1.30 -9.43 0.83
N LEU A 122 -0.31 -10.19 0.37
CA LEU A 122 -0.32 -10.75 -0.99
C LEU A 122 -1.48 -11.72 -1.20
N MET A 123 -1.71 -12.65 -0.23
CA MET A 123 -2.80 -13.65 -0.33
C MET A 123 -4.20 -13.04 -0.26
N ALA A 124 -4.33 -11.81 0.25
CA ALA A 124 -5.56 -11.02 0.17
C ALA A 124 -5.74 -10.29 -1.18
N GLY A 125 -4.83 -10.52 -2.16
CA GLY A 125 -4.93 -9.98 -3.52
C GLY A 125 -4.18 -8.66 -3.75
N PHE A 126 -3.48 -8.13 -2.75
CA PHE A 126 -2.71 -6.90 -2.88
C PHE A 126 -1.32 -7.23 -3.42
N THR A 127 -1.13 -7.09 -4.73
CA THR A 127 0.11 -7.46 -5.43
C THR A 127 1.17 -6.37 -5.37
N THR A 128 0.77 -5.12 -5.12
CA THR A 128 1.66 -3.96 -4.91
C THR A 128 1.20 -3.15 -3.72
N VAL A 129 2.14 -2.69 -2.90
CA VAL A 129 1.84 -1.78 -1.78
C VAL A 129 2.84 -0.63 -1.72
N ARG A 130 2.37 0.53 -1.23
CA ARG A 130 3.25 1.62 -0.80
C ARG A 130 3.36 1.59 0.72
N ASN A 131 4.57 1.32 1.22
CA ASN A 131 4.86 1.37 2.65
C ASN A 131 5.25 2.80 3.04
N THR A 132 4.40 3.47 3.81
CA THR A 132 4.46 4.92 4.05
C THR A 132 5.22 5.30 5.32
N GLY A 133 6.00 4.41 5.87
CA GLY A 133 6.89 4.70 6.99
C GLY A 133 7.34 3.41 7.66
N ALA A 134 8.64 3.26 7.79
CA ALA A 134 9.28 2.17 8.51
C ALA A 134 10.77 2.49 8.69
N ASN A 135 11.44 1.77 9.59
CA ASN A 135 12.90 1.78 9.63
C ASN A 135 13.45 1.30 8.27
N HIS A 136 14.27 2.11 7.63
CA HIS A 136 14.86 1.81 6.33
C HIS A 136 15.74 0.57 6.33
N GLU A 137 16.36 0.22 7.48
CA GLU A 137 17.17 -0.99 7.64
C GLU A 137 16.33 -2.27 7.67
N ILE A 138 15.01 -2.16 7.79
CA ILE A 138 14.04 -3.27 7.73
C ILE A 138 13.33 -3.30 6.39
N ILE A 139 12.66 -2.20 6.01
CA ILE A 139 11.79 -2.20 4.83
C ILE A 139 12.55 -2.33 3.50
N LEU A 140 13.75 -1.74 3.39
CA LEU A 140 14.53 -1.85 2.15
C LEU A 140 15.12 -3.25 1.92
N PRO A 141 15.63 -3.99 2.94
CA PRO A 141 15.92 -5.41 2.81
C PRO A 141 14.70 -6.26 2.45
N LEU A 142 13.53 -6.02 3.07
CA LEU A 142 12.28 -6.73 2.71
C LEU A 142 11.92 -6.50 1.23
N LYS A 143 11.96 -5.24 0.77
CA LYS A 143 11.74 -4.89 -0.64
C LYS A 143 12.67 -5.68 -1.56
N ARG A 144 13.99 -5.63 -1.30
CA ARG A 144 14.97 -6.38 -2.11
C ARG A 144 14.76 -7.89 -2.05
N GLY A 145 14.36 -8.42 -0.89
CA GLY A 145 14.05 -9.83 -0.73
C GLY A 145 12.85 -10.29 -1.56
N VAL A 146 11.80 -9.46 -1.64
CA VAL A 146 10.64 -9.71 -2.49
C VAL A 146 11.01 -9.60 -3.98
N GLU A 147 11.77 -8.57 -4.37
CA GLU A 147 12.25 -8.36 -5.76
C GLU A 147 13.15 -9.50 -6.24
N ALA A 148 13.97 -10.06 -5.35
CA ALA A 148 14.84 -11.20 -5.64
C ALA A 148 14.12 -12.55 -5.58
N GLY A 149 12.83 -12.60 -5.20
CA GLY A 149 12.07 -13.83 -5.03
C GLY A 149 12.45 -14.67 -3.80
N HIS A 150 13.18 -14.08 -2.85
CA HIS A 150 13.56 -14.76 -1.59
C HIS A 150 12.45 -14.69 -0.54
N ILE A 151 11.54 -13.71 -0.66
CA ILE A 151 10.43 -13.46 0.26
C ILE A 151 9.13 -13.44 -0.51
N VAL A 152 8.13 -14.16 -0.01
CA VAL A 152 6.76 -14.08 -0.51
C VAL A 152 6.11 -12.79 0.00
N GLY A 153 5.60 -11.97 -0.90
CA GLY A 153 4.95 -10.71 -0.54
C GLY A 153 4.63 -9.84 -1.76
N PRO A 154 3.93 -8.73 -1.54
CA PRO A 154 3.61 -7.77 -2.59
C PRO A 154 4.87 -7.03 -3.08
N ARG A 155 4.83 -6.45 -4.26
CA ARG A 155 5.81 -5.45 -4.73
C ARG A 155 5.75 -4.25 -3.79
N ILE A 156 6.90 -3.84 -3.25
CA ILE A 156 6.98 -2.78 -2.24
C ILE A 156 7.50 -1.49 -2.86
N VAL A 157 6.72 -0.42 -2.76
CA VAL A 157 7.15 0.96 -2.98
C VAL A 157 7.41 1.58 -1.61
N ALA A 158 8.66 1.89 -1.28
CA ALA A 158 9.06 2.23 0.09
C ALA A 158 9.35 3.72 0.27
N ALA A 159 8.79 4.33 1.31
CA ALA A 159 9.18 5.67 1.76
C ALA A 159 10.48 5.68 2.59
N ALA A 160 10.89 4.52 3.10
CA ALA A 160 12.14 4.31 3.86
C ALA A 160 12.29 5.18 5.13
N GLY A 161 11.19 5.70 5.66
CA GLY A 161 11.10 6.59 6.82
C GLY A 161 10.05 7.67 6.60
N GLY A 162 9.82 8.49 7.62
CA GLY A 162 8.94 9.66 7.55
C GLY A 162 9.70 10.93 7.93
N ILE A 163 9.34 12.06 7.34
CA ILE A 163 9.85 13.38 7.71
C ILE A 163 8.83 14.05 8.63
N THR A 164 9.30 14.58 9.74
CA THR A 164 8.50 15.22 10.78
C THR A 164 9.32 16.35 11.44
N PRO A 165 8.71 17.43 11.93
CA PRO A 165 9.45 18.39 12.75
C PRO A 165 9.74 17.82 14.14
N THR A 166 10.64 18.44 14.88
CA THR A 166 10.88 18.09 16.29
C THR A 166 9.60 18.17 17.09
N GLY A 167 9.29 17.10 17.84
CA GLY A 167 8.04 16.96 18.60
C GLY A 167 6.81 16.63 17.73
N GLY A 168 6.99 16.39 16.43
CA GLY A 168 5.92 16.09 15.48
C GLY A 168 5.41 14.65 15.55
N HIS A 169 4.36 14.38 14.77
CA HIS A 169 3.66 13.08 14.78
C HIS A 169 4.57 11.88 14.47
N GLY A 170 5.58 12.07 13.64
CA GLY A 170 6.49 10.99 13.23
C GLY A 170 7.55 10.62 14.26
N GLU A 171 7.65 11.33 15.39
CA GLU A 171 8.54 10.98 16.49
C GLU A 171 7.89 10.05 17.50
N LEU A 172 8.73 9.43 18.32
CA LEU A 172 8.30 8.63 19.48
C LEU A 172 7.99 9.54 20.65
N HIS A 173 6.83 9.35 21.29
CA HIS A 173 6.34 10.19 22.39
C HIS A 173 6.08 9.39 23.67
N GLY A 174 6.09 10.08 24.81
CA GLY A 174 5.70 9.50 26.12
C GLY A 174 6.83 8.76 26.85
N TYR A 175 8.07 8.89 26.39
CA TYR A 175 9.26 8.30 27.02
C TYR A 175 10.20 9.39 27.56
N ARG A 176 11.08 9.01 28.50
CA ARG A 176 12.14 9.90 28.99
C ARG A 176 13.10 10.24 27.84
N GLU A 177 13.65 11.45 27.89
CA GLU A 177 14.51 11.99 26.84
C GLU A 177 15.78 11.16 26.60
N ASP A 178 16.37 10.58 27.64
CA ASP A 178 17.52 9.69 27.51
C ASP A 178 17.20 8.40 26.74
N ILE A 179 15.97 7.87 26.85
CA ILE A 179 15.49 6.75 26.05
C ILE A 179 15.27 7.21 24.59
N LEU A 180 14.63 8.36 24.40
CA LEU A 180 14.40 8.91 23.06
C LEU A 180 15.70 9.14 22.30
N HIS A 181 16.74 9.68 22.98
CA HIS A 181 18.07 9.84 22.38
C HIS A 181 18.73 8.52 21.98
N ALA A 182 18.50 7.44 22.74
CA ALA A 182 19.10 6.13 22.45
C ALA A 182 18.44 5.41 21.25
N VAL A 183 17.15 5.66 21.01
CA VAL A 183 16.35 4.94 20.01
C VAL A 183 15.97 5.80 18.82
N ASN A 184 16.13 7.13 18.92
CA ASN A 184 15.70 8.06 17.87
C ASN A 184 16.68 8.01 16.70
N ASN A 185 16.26 7.33 15.64
CA ASN A 185 16.98 7.36 14.37
C ASN A 185 16.56 8.62 13.60
N SER A 186 17.12 9.75 13.99
CA SER A 186 16.74 11.13 13.67
C SER A 186 16.83 11.54 12.19
N VAL A 187 16.91 10.58 11.28
CA VAL A 187 17.11 10.87 9.84
C VAL A 187 15.99 11.67 9.22
N GLY A 188 14.76 11.42 9.68
CA GLY A 188 13.57 12.09 9.19
C GLY A 188 13.14 13.31 10.00
N VAL A 189 13.77 13.59 11.17
CA VAL A 189 13.45 14.81 11.93
C VAL A 189 14.16 16.00 11.29
N CYS A 190 13.43 17.10 11.10
CA CYS A 190 13.99 18.33 10.53
C CYS A 190 13.26 19.56 11.03
N ASP A 191 14.00 20.64 11.19
CA ASP A 191 13.49 21.96 11.54
C ASP A 191 14.07 23.02 10.59
N GLY A 192 13.18 23.77 9.94
CA GLY A 192 13.51 24.75 8.91
C GLY A 192 13.77 24.15 7.52
N ALA A 193 13.54 24.96 6.50
CA ALA A 193 13.55 24.55 5.10
C ALA A 193 14.83 23.83 4.65
N ASP A 194 16.01 24.31 5.07
CA ASP A 194 17.31 23.73 4.66
C ASP A 194 17.54 22.36 5.28
N ASP A 195 17.16 22.16 6.54
CA ASP A 195 17.29 20.88 7.22
C ASP A 195 16.28 19.86 6.67
N CYS A 196 15.05 20.30 6.40
CA CYS A 196 14.04 19.45 5.77
C CYS A 196 14.43 19.03 4.34
N ARG A 197 15.05 19.91 3.57
CA ARG A 197 15.67 19.56 2.27
C ARG A 197 16.77 18.51 2.43
N ARG A 198 17.62 18.63 3.46
CA ARG A 198 18.64 17.63 3.79
C ARG A 198 18.00 16.27 4.14
N ALA A 199 16.96 16.27 4.97
CA ALA A 199 16.25 15.05 5.40
C ALA A 199 15.67 14.31 4.18
N ALA A 200 14.97 15.01 3.27
CA ALA A 200 14.44 14.42 2.05
C ALA A 200 15.53 13.75 1.19
N ARG A 201 16.62 14.46 0.94
CA ARG A 201 17.77 13.92 0.19
C ARG A 201 18.42 12.72 0.88
N ALA A 202 18.49 12.71 2.20
CA ALA A 202 19.06 11.62 2.97
C ALA A 202 18.23 10.34 2.83
N LEU A 203 16.88 10.41 2.89
CA LEU A 203 15.99 9.27 2.66
C LEU A 203 16.10 8.75 1.22
N ILE A 204 16.13 9.64 0.23
CA ILE A 204 16.31 9.26 -1.19
C ILE A 204 17.67 8.56 -1.40
N LYS A 205 18.75 9.07 -0.80
CA LYS A 205 20.09 8.44 -0.86
C LYS A 205 20.07 7.03 -0.29
N ARG A 206 19.24 6.74 0.72
CA ARG A 206 19.08 5.40 1.30
C ARG A 206 18.29 4.44 0.42
N GLY A 207 17.56 4.95 -0.56
CA GLY A 207 16.78 4.13 -1.50
C GLY A 207 15.27 4.30 -1.38
N ALA A 208 14.79 5.40 -0.80
CA ALA A 208 13.37 5.72 -0.79
C ALA A 208 12.84 5.91 -2.23
N ASP A 209 11.74 5.24 -2.55
CA ASP A 209 11.02 5.43 -3.80
C ASP A 209 10.09 6.65 -3.74
N TRP A 210 9.61 6.96 -2.53
CA TRP A 210 8.73 8.06 -2.19
C TRP A 210 9.20 8.76 -0.91
N ILE A 211 8.78 10.00 -0.71
CA ILE A 211 8.95 10.69 0.57
C ILE A 211 7.61 10.68 1.31
N LYS A 212 7.61 10.29 2.57
CA LYS A 212 6.48 10.45 3.49
C LYS A 212 6.78 11.60 4.43
N ILE A 213 5.79 12.46 4.65
CA ILE A 213 5.83 13.53 5.64
C ILE A 213 4.64 13.45 6.60
N THR A 214 4.77 14.04 7.76
CA THR A 214 3.67 14.31 8.68
C THR A 214 3.42 15.82 8.70
N ALA A 215 2.52 16.26 7.80
CA ALA A 215 2.19 17.69 7.69
C ALA A 215 1.40 18.19 8.91
N THR A 216 0.65 17.29 9.57
CA THR A 216 -0.12 17.59 10.79
C THR A 216 0.21 16.63 11.91
N GLY A 217 -0.27 16.96 13.12
CA GLY A 217 -0.36 15.99 14.21
C GLY A 217 -1.26 14.81 13.84
N GLY A 218 -1.06 13.66 14.50
CA GLY A 218 -1.76 12.43 14.22
C GLY A 218 -2.43 11.81 15.45
N VAL A 219 -3.39 10.92 15.18
CA VAL A 219 -4.23 10.29 16.21
C VAL A 219 -3.39 9.45 17.20
N LEU A 220 -2.46 8.65 16.68
CA LEU A 220 -1.71 7.66 17.47
C LEU A 220 -0.47 8.20 18.18
N SER A 221 -0.17 9.50 18.11
CA SER A 221 0.91 10.10 18.91
C SER A 221 0.49 10.23 20.37
N ASN A 222 1.25 9.65 21.29
CA ASN A 222 1.02 9.79 22.74
C ASN A 222 1.52 11.16 23.25
N THR A 223 0.93 12.23 22.74
CA THR A 223 1.22 13.62 23.09
C THR A 223 -0.07 14.45 23.09
N ALA A 224 -0.08 15.51 23.89
CA ALA A 224 -1.14 16.51 23.90
C ALA A 224 -1.04 17.52 22.72
N ALA A 225 0.00 17.45 21.90
CA ALA A 225 0.05 18.24 20.67
C ALA A 225 -1.16 17.91 19.80
N GLY A 226 -1.82 18.95 19.30
CA GLY A 226 -3.08 18.84 18.55
C GLY A 226 -2.89 18.16 17.18
N LEU A 227 -3.92 18.26 16.36
CA LEU A 227 -4.00 17.68 15.01
C LEU A 227 -3.70 18.72 13.91
N GLY A 228 -3.34 19.95 14.29
CA GLY A 228 -3.05 21.06 13.38
C GLY A 228 -1.75 20.85 12.59
N GLN A 229 -1.46 21.81 11.72
CA GLN A 229 -0.25 21.84 10.90
C GLN A 229 0.99 21.81 11.81
N GLN A 230 1.97 20.97 11.46
CA GLN A 230 3.22 20.81 12.21
C GLN A 230 4.45 21.21 11.38
N LEU A 231 4.50 20.81 10.08
CA LEU A 231 5.51 21.34 9.16
C LEU A 231 5.07 22.70 8.65
N MET A 232 5.96 23.69 8.71
CA MET A 232 5.71 25.04 8.18
C MET A 232 5.68 25.05 6.65
N ASP A 233 5.07 26.05 6.04
CA ASP A 233 4.90 26.13 4.59
C ASP A 233 6.21 26.07 3.83
N ASP A 234 7.25 26.75 4.31
CA ASP A 234 8.59 26.75 3.71
C ASP A 234 9.30 25.39 3.85
N GLU A 235 9.05 24.65 4.93
CA GLU A 235 9.52 23.28 5.13
C GLU A 235 8.84 22.31 4.15
N LEU A 236 7.51 22.42 4.01
CA LEU A 236 6.72 21.61 3.05
C LEU A 236 7.23 21.82 1.62
N VAL A 237 7.39 23.09 1.22
CA VAL A 237 7.92 23.44 -0.12
C VAL A 237 9.34 22.89 -0.32
N ALA A 238 10.23 23.04 0.67
CA ALA A 238 11.62 22.58 0.59
C ALA A 238 11.71 21.05 0.43
N ILE A 239 10.84 20.29 1.10
CA ILE A 239 10.77 18.83 0.97
C ILE A 239 10.29 18.44 -0.44
N VAL A 240 9.19 19.04 -0.91
CA VAL A 240 8.59 18.73 -2.21
C VAL A 240 9.56 19.05 -3.34
N GLU A 241 10.20 20.23 -3.32
CA GLU A 241 11.22 20.61 -4.31
C GLU A 241 12.42 19.66 -4.32
N ALA A 242 12.91 19.28 -3.13
CA ALA A 242 14.01 18.33 -3.00
C ALA A 242 13.66 16.97 -3.57
N ALA A 243 12.45 16.46 -3.26
CA ALA A 243 11.95 15.20 -3.79
C ALA A 243 11.80 15.24 -5.31
N ALA A 244 11.13 16.27 -5.84
CA ALA A 244 10.91 16.46 -7.27
C ALA A 244 12.23 16.57 -8.06
N SER A 245 13.23 17.30 -7.52
CA SER A 245 14.55 17.43 -8.14
C SER A 245 15.29 16.10 -8.31
N MET A 246 14.89 15.07 -7.56
CA MET A 246 15.44 13.72 -7.61
C MET A 246 14.42 12.68 -8.14
N GLY A 247 13.35 13.13 -8.81
CA GLY A 247 12.35 12.29 -9.43
C GLY A 247 11.50 11.49 -8.42
N ARG A 248 11.26 12.05 -7.23
CA ARG A 248 10.42 11.43 -6.19
C ARG A 248 9.19 12.28 -5.90
N LYS A 249 8.10 11.61 -5.52
CA LYS A 249 6.85 12.23 -5.07
C LYS A 249 6.77 12.23 -3.55
N VAL A 250 5.90 13.07 -3.01
CA VAL A 250 5.66 13.22 -1.57
C VAL A 250 4.25 12.80 -1.23
N ALA A 251 4.10 11.99 -0.15
CA ALA A 251 2.85 11.61 0.48
C ALA A 251 2.76 12.28 1.85
N ALA A 252 1.67 12.98 2.14
CA ALA A 252 1.51 13.76 3.36
C ALA A 252 0.42 13.18 4.26
N HIS A 253 0.79 12.71 5.45
CA HIS A 253 -0.17 12.53 6.53
C HIS A 253 -0.76 13.89 6.91
N ALA A 254 -2.07 14.05 6.86
CA ALA A 254 -2.74 15.27 7.26
C ALA A 254 -4.19 15.01 7.68
N HIS A 255 -4.58 15.53 8.86
CA HIS A 255 -5.94 15.45 9.38
C HIS A 255 -6.68 16.78 9.23
N GLN A 256 -6.19 17.87 9.83
CA GLN A 256 -6.85 19.18 9.82
C GLN A 256 -6.74 19.88 8.46
N ALA A 257 -7.80 20.60 8.07
CA ALA A 257 -7.90 21.27 6.78
C ALA A 257 -6.74 22.22 6.48
N GLU A 258 -6.28 22.97 7.49
CA GLU A 258 -5.13 23.86 7.38
C GLU A 258 -3.89 23.17 6.86
N GLY A 259 -3.50 22.03 7.49
CA GLY A 259 -2.33 21.26 7.05
C GLY A 259 -2.56 20.50 5.75
N ILE A 260 -3.79 20.04 5.46
CA ILE A 260 -4.15 19.48 4.15
C ILE A 260 -3.90 20.52 3.06
N ASN A 261 -4.45 21.73 3.25
CA ASN A 261 -4.38 22.80 2.28
C ASN A 261 -2.93 23.31 2.07
N ALA A 262 -2.15 23.42 3.15
CA ALA A 262 -0.73 23.77 3.08
C ALA A 262 0.08 22.72 2.29
N ALA A 263 -0.13 21.43 2.57
CA ALA A 263 0.55 20.34 1.86
C ALA A 263 0.17 20.30 0.37
N LEU A 264 -1.12 20.48 0.04
CA LEU A 264 -1.59 20.57 -1.37
C LEU A 264 -0.96 21.75 -2.10
N ARG A 265 -0.91 22.94 -1.48
CA ARG A 265 -0.23 24.12 -2.07
C ARG A 265 1.26 23.90 -2.28
N ALA A 266 1.92 23.16 -1.39
CA ALA A 266 3.31 22.79 -1.55
C ALA A 266 3.55 21.78 -2.69
N GLY A 267 2.51 21.10 -3.20
CA GLY A 267 2.59 20.20 -4.34
C GLY A 267 2.81 18.74 -3.99
N VAL A 268 2.32 18.27 -2.85
CA VAL A 268 2.34 16.83 -2.53
C VAL A 268 1.49 16.02 -3.51
N ALA A 269 1.87 14.78 -3.78
CA ALA A 269 1.16 13.93 -4.71
C ALA A 269 -0.06 13.22 -4.09
N SER A 270 -0.05 13.01 -2.78
CA SER A 270 -1.19 12.46 -2.05
C SER A 270 -1.29 13.00 -0.63
N ILE A 271 -2.53 13.14 -0.17
CA ILE A 271 -2.90 13.35 1.22
C ILE A 271 -3.40 12.01 1.77
N GLU A 272 -2.82 11.61 2.87
CA GLU A 272 -3.18 10.41 3.62
C GLU A 272 -4.19 10.80 4.71
N HIS A 273 -5.23 10.03 4.91
CA HIS A 273 -6.36 10.23 5.81
C HIS A 273 -7.31 11.36 5.39
N GLY A 274 -6.87 12.60 5.36
CA GLY A 274 -7.68 13.75 4.94
C GLY A 274 -8.94 13.97 5.77
N SER A 275 -8.90 13.73 7.09
CA SER A 275 -10.09 13.56 7.95
C SER A 275 -10.99 14.79 8.05
N TYR A 276 -10.46 15.97 7.80
CA TYR A 276 -11.17 17.26 7.85
C TYR A 276 -11.04 18.05 6.55
N ALA A 277 -10.89 17.37 5.40
CA ALA A 277 -10.88 18.08 4.11
C ALA A 277 -12.15 18.90 3.95
N ASP A 278 -12.00 20.20 3.70
CA ASP A 278 -13.06 21.17 3.51
C ASP A 278 -13.27 21.51 2.01
N ASP A 279 -14.07 22.52 1.71
CA ASP A 279 -14.34 22.91 0.34
C ASP A 279 -13.10 23.50 -0.36
N GLU A 280 -12.22 24.19 0.39
CA GLU A 280 -10.93 24.65 -0.13
C GLU A 280 -10.00 23.48 -0.42
N SER A 281 -9.97 22.47 0.45
CA SER A 281 -9.21 21.23 0.21
C SER A 281 -9.66 20.57 -1.09
N VAL A 282 -10.97 20.46 -1.33
CA VAL A 282 -11.52 19.88 -2.57
C VAL A 282 -11.07 20.68 -3.79
N GLN A 283 -11.15 22.01 -3.74
CA GLN A 283 -10.66 22.86 -4.82
C GLN A 283 -9.15 22.65 -5.08
N LEU A 284 -8.33 22.62 -4.03
CA LEU A 284 -6.89 22.39 -4.16
C LEU A 284 -6.55 21.00 -4.70
N PHE A 285 -7.28 19.96 -4.32
CA PHE A 285 -7.13 18.63 -4.93
C PHE A 285 -7.40 18.67 -6.44
N GLN A 286 -8.44 19.39 -6.88
CA GLN A 286 -8.76 19.54 -8.30
C GLN A 286 -7.68 20.32 -9.05
N GLU A 287 -7.18 21.42 -8.48
CA GLU A 287 -6.15 22.28 -9.07
C GLU A 287 -4.79 21.57 -9.20
N THR A 288 -4.40 20.82 -8.18
CA THR A 288 -3.10 20.13 -8.13
C THR A 288 -3.12 18.75 -8.80
N GLY A 289 -4.28 18.13 -8.91
CA GLY A 289 -4.42 16.75 -9.36
C GLY A 289 -3.94 15.71 -8.33
N ALA A 290 -3.68 16.13 -7.10
CA ALA A 290 -3.28 15.24 -6.00
C ALA A 290 -4.37 14.20 -5.67
N TYR A 291 -3.99 13.16 -4.96
CA TYR A 291 -4.87 12.06 -4.58
C TYR A 291 -5.20 12.10 -3.09
N LEU A 292 -6.44 11.75 -2.75
CA LEU A 292 -6.81 11.36 -1.39
C LEU A 292 -6.60 9.85 -1.24
N VAL A 293 -5.90 9.44 -0.18
CA VAL A 293 -5.74 8.05 0.28
C VAL A 293 -6.43 7.94 1.63
N PRO A 294 -7.71 7.51 1.69
CA PRO A 294 -8.60 7.83 2.80
C PRO A 294 -8.37 7.00 4.06
N THR A 295 -7.87 5.77 3.95
CA THR A 295 -7.57 4.88 5.09
C THR A 295 -8.73 4.74 6.10
N LEU A 296 -9.93 4.53 5.59
CA LEU A 296 -11.17 4.46 6.39
C LEU A 296 -11.12 3.32 7.39
N TYR A 297 -10.50 2.19 6.98
CA TYR A 297 -10.43 1.00 7.81
C TYR A 297 -9.60 1.21 9.08
N ALA A 298 -8.51 1.98 9.01
CA ALA A 298 -7.73 2.30 10.21
C ALA A 298 -8.57 2.98 11.29
N GLY A 299 -9.40 3.96 10.89
CA GLY A 299 -10.31 4.64 11.80
C GLY A 299 -11.34 3.71 12.43
N VAL A 300 -12.01 2.89 11.61
CA VAL A 300 -13.01 1.92 12.09
C VAL A 300 -12.36 0.89 13.01
N HIS A 301 -11.18 0.38 12.67
CA HIS A 301 -10.46 -0.58 13.51
C HIS A 301 -10.08 0.00 14.89
N LEU A 302 -9.69 1.28 14.95
CA LEU A 302 -9.43 1.95 16.22
C LEU A 302 -10.69 2.08 17.10
N LEU A 303 -11.87 2.29 16.51
CA LEU A 303 -13.13 2.25 17.27
C LEU A 303 -13.44 0.84 17.79
N GLU A 304 -13.25 -0.19 16.95
CA GLU A 304 -13.41 -1.59 17.36
C GLU A 304 -12.43 -1.95 18.49
N GLU A 305 -11.19 -1.48 18.44
CA GLU A 305 -10.19 -1.67 19.49
C GLU A 305 -10.61 -1.02 20.81
N MET A 306 -11.20 0.18 20.78
CA MET A 306 -11.68 0.87 21.99
C MET A 306 -12.73 0.08 22.77
N GLU A 307 -13.47 -0.80 22.11
CA GLU A 307 -14.47 -1.65 22.77
C GLU A 307 -13.86 -2.78 23.62
N VAL A 308 -12.58 -3.14 23.33
CA VAL A 308 -11.91 -4.30 23.93
C VAL A 308 -10.59 -3.96 24.65
N ASN A 309 -10.09 -2.75 24.52
CA ASN A 309 -8.80 -2.32 25.05
C ASN A 309 -8.94 -1.10 25.99
N ASP A 310 -8.92 -1.35 27.28
CA ASP A 310 -8.99 -0.30 28.32
C ASP A 310 -7.65 0.45 28.52
N ASN A 311 -6.57 0.05 27.85
CA ASN A 311 -5.21 0.56 28.06
C ASN A 311 -4.78 1.60 27.02
N ILE A 312 -5.71 2.18 26.26
CA ILE A 312 -5.39 3.23 25.29
C ILE A 312 -4.98 4.51 26.05
N PRO A 313 -3.80 5.09 25.75
CA PRO A 313 -3.36 6.33 26.41
C PRO A 313 -4.39 7.46 26.23
N PRO A 314 -4.68 8.25 27.31
CA PRO A 314 -5.71 9.29 27.25
C PRO A 314 -5.57 10.30 26.11
N PRO A 315 -4.36 10.77 25.70
CA PRO A 315 -4.22 11.66 24.55
C PRO A 315 -4.64 11.01 23.22
N ILE A 316 -4.40 9.70 23.06
CA ILE A 316 -4.80 8.94 21.86
C ILE A 316 -6.32 8.77 21.86
N LEU A 317 -6.89 8.33 22.98
CA LEU A 317 -8.34 8.16 23.15
C LEU A 317 -9.12 9.44 22.81
N ALA A 318 -8.64 10.59 23.31
CA ALA A 318 -9.26 11.89 23.01
C ALA A 318 -9.28 12.16 21.50
N LYS A 319 -8.15 11.92 20.79
CA LYS A 319 -8.04 12.16 19.35
C LYS A 319 -8.85 11.16 18.50
N ILE A 320 -8.96 9.89 18.93
CA ILE A 320 -9.85 8.92 18.25
C ILE A 320 -11.29 9.47 18.28
N ASN A 321 -11.78 9.88 19.46
CA ASN A 321 -13.14 10.42 19.62
C ASN A 321 -13.36 11.73 18.84
N GLU A 322 -12.33 12.51 18.65
CA GLU A 322 -12.39 13.78 17.89
C GLU A 322 -12.40 13.52 16.38
N VAL A 323 -11.50 12.69 15.88
CA VAL A 323 -11.21 12.56 14.43
C VAL A 323 -12.19 11.63 13.73
N ILE A 324 -12.41 10.42 14.27
CA ILE A 324 -13.10 9.37 13.53
C ILE A 324 -14.53 9.74 13.12
N PRO A 325 -15.33 10.45 13.93
CA PRO A 325 -16.67 10.88 13.51
C PRO A 325 -16.69 11.76 12.25
N ASN A 326 -15.58 12.43 11.94
CA ASN A 326 -15.49 13.37 10.81
C ASN A 326 -15.02 12.71 9.51
N VAL A 327 -14.36 11.56 9.58
CA VAL A 327 -13.76 10.86 8.41
C VAL A 327 -14.78 10.57 7.32
N LYS A 328 -15.97 10.06 7.69
CA LYS A 328 -17.04 9.74 6.73
C LYS A 328 -17.49 10.98 5.96
N ALA A 329 -17.76 12.08 6.66
CA ALA A 329 -18.24 13.31 6.02
C ALA A 329 -17.18 13.94 5.10
N SER A 330 -15.90 13.88 5.51
CA SER A 330 -14.76 14.34 4.71
C SER A 330 -14.60 13.50 3.44
N PHE A 331 -14.66 12.17 3.55
CA PHE A 331 -14.63 11.27 2.40
C PHE A 331 -15.77 11.54 1.42
N GLN A 332 -17.01 11.68 1.92
CA GLN A 332 -18.18 11.97 1.11
C GLN A 332 -18.07 13.32 0.38
N ARG A 333 -17.56 14.36 1.06
CA ARG A 333 -17.29 15.67 0.44
C ARG A 333 -16.26 15.56 -0.68
N SER A 334 -15.16 14.87 -0.44
CA SER A 334 -14.10 14.64 -1.43
C SER A 334 -14.61 13.86 -2.64
N LEU A 335 -15.42 12.81 -2.39
CA LEU A 335 -16.06 12.02 -3.45
C LEU A 335 -17.01 12.87 -4.30
N ALA A 336 -17.91 13.62 -3.66
CA ALA A 336 -18.87 14.52 -4.34
C ALA A 336 -18.15 15.63 -5.12
N GLY A 337 -17.00 16.09 -4.62
CA GLY A 337 -16.16 17.08 -5.28
C GLY A 337 -15.29 16.52 -6.41
N GLY A 338 -15.35 15.22 -6.71
CA GLY A 338 -14.59 14.61 -7.80
C GLY A 338 -13.08 14.52 -7.55
N VAL A 339 -12.66 14.51 -6.28
CA VAL A 339 -11.26 14.32 -5.90
C VAL A 339 -10.76 12.96 -6.38
N ASN A 340 -9.52 12.89 -6.90
CA ASN A 340 -8.88 11.62 -7.24
C ASN A 340 -8.68 10.79 -5.97
N ILE A 341 -9.32 9.63 -5.88
CA ILE A 341 -9.18 8.72 -4.74
C ILE A 341 -8.31 7.53 -5.15
N ALA A 342 -7.27 7.25 -4.38
CA ALA A 342 -6.45 6.06 -4.48
C ALA A 342 -6.62 5.21 -3.22
N PHE A 343 -6.76 3.91 -3.38
CA PHE A 343 -6.96 2.96 -2.29
C PHE A 343 -5.77 2.94 -1.34
N GLY A 344 -6.03 2.94 -0.04
CA GLY A 344 -5.04 2.75 1.01
C GLY A 344 -5.71 2.52 2.36
N THR A 345 -5.13 1.66 3.18
CA THR A 345 -5.76 1.11 4.39
C THR A 345 -5.15 1.59 5.71
N ASP A 346 -3.87 1.95 5.70
CA ASP A 346 -3.03 2.12 6.89
C ASP A 346 -2.88 0.80 7.70
N CYS A 347 -2.95 -0.37 7.02
CA CYS A 347 -2.69 -1.66 7.67
C CYS A 347 -1.25 -1.73 8.18
N GLY A 348 -1.18 -2.24 9.40
CA GLY A 348 -0.23 -2.02 10.44
C GLY A 348 -0.93 -1.38 11.63
N VAL A 349 -1.81 -0.38 11.42
CA VAL A 349 -2.85 0.03 12.37
C VAL A 349 -3.99 -0.99 12.38
N CYS A 350 -4.47 -1.38 11.21
CA CYS A 350 -5.39 -2.52 11.03
C CYS A 350 -4.62 -3.82 10.70
N PRO A 351 -5.22 -5.01 10.89
CA PRO A 351 -4.56 -6.28 10.62
C PRO A 351 -4.24 -6.47 9.12
N HIS A 352 -3.01 -6.90 8.83
CA HIS A 352 -2.59 -7.29 7.48
C HIS A 352 -3.39 -8.48 6.96
N GLY A 353 -3.73 -8.46 5.67
CA GLY A 353 -4.59 -9.45 5.04
C GLY A 353 -6.09 -9.16 5.18
N LYS A 354 -6.47 -8.12 5.93
CA LYS A 354 -7.85 -7.60 6.02
C LYS A 354 -8.06 -6.31 5.21
N ASN A 355 -7.10 -5.93 4.40
CA ASN A 355 -7.09 -4.70 3.60
C ASN A 355 -8.38 -4.50 2.78
N ALA A 356 -9.03 -5.58 2.31
CA ALA A 356 -10.27 -5.52 1.53
C ALA A 356 -11.47 -4.92 2.29
N ARG A 357 -11.39 -4.77 3.63
CA ARG A 357 -12.41 -4.04 4.42
C ARG A 357 -12.55 -2.58 4.00
N GLU A 358 -11.49 -1.97 3.49
CA GLU A 358 -11.51 -0.61 2.94
C GLU A 358 -12.49 -0.49 1.77
N PHE A 359 -12.59 -1.50 0.88
CA PHE A 359 -13.58 -1.50 -0.21
C PHE A 359 -15.01 -1.40 0.31
N GLU A 360 -15.35 -2.17 1.35
CA GLU A 360 -16.68 -2.13 1.96
C GLU A 360 -16.99 -0.74 2.51
N LEU A 361 -16.03 -0.15 3.22
CA LEU A 361 -16.19 1.18 3.83
C LEU A 361 -16.31 2.27 2.78
N MET A 362 -15.53 2.20 1.69
CA MET A 362 -15.68 3.13 0.56
C MET A 362 -17.10 3.07 -0.01
N VAL A 363 -17.65 1.85 -0.21
CA VAL A 363 -19.00 1.66 -0.75
C VAL A 363 -20.07 2.08 0.28
N GLU A 364 -19.92 1.70 1.53
CA GLU A 364 -20.81 2.12 2.63
C GLU A 364 -20.90 3.66 2.74
N TYR A 365 -19.79 4.36 2.44
CA TYR A 365 -19.72 5.81 2.49
C TYR A 365 -20.10 6.50 1.16
N GLY A 366 -20.59 5.73 0.19
CA GLY A 366 -21.26 6.25 -1.01
C GLY A 366 -20.47 6.15 -2.31
N MET A 367 -19.32 5.48 -2.33
CA MET A 367 -18.60 5.21 -3.58
C MET A 367 -19.25 4.03 -4.31
N GLU A 368 -19.39 4.13 -5.63
CA GLU A 368 -19.84 3.00 -6.45
C GLU A 368 -18.84 1.83 -6.38
N PRO A 369 -19.29 0.57 -6.29
CA PRO A 369 -18.40 -0.59 -6.16
C PRO A 369 -17.30 -0.65 -7.22
N ILE A 370 -17.64 -0.35 -8.47
CA ILE A 370 -16.65 -0.34 -9.55
C ILE A 370 -15.61 0.78 -9.40
N ALA A 371 -16.00 1.93 -8.82
CA ALA A 371 -15.08 3.02 -8.52
C ALA A 371 -14.13 2.64 -7.37
N ALA A 372 -14.59 1.89 -6.38
CA ALA A 372 -13.76 1.36 -5.31
C ALA A 372 -12.71 0.38 -5.87
N ILE A 373 -13.10 -0.56 -6.74
CA ILE A 373 -12.15 -1.45 -7.44
C ILE A 373 -11.15 -0.63 -8.27
N ARG A 374 -11.63 0.38 -9.00
CA ARG A 374 -10.80 1.27 -9.80
C ARG A 374 -9.79 2.04 -8.95
N SER A 375 -10.16 2.43 -7.72
CA SER A 375 -9.24 3.13 -6.79
C SER A 375 -8.02 2.27 -6.41
N ALA A 376 -8.20 0.95 -6.28
CA ALA A 376 -7.13 -0.02 -5.96
C ALA A 376 -6.38 -0.56 -7.19
N THR A 377 -6.72 -0.12 -8.39
CA THR A 377 -6.13 -0.63 -9.64
C THR A 377 -5.65 0.52 -10.53
N VAL A 378 -6.53 1.10 -11.32
CA VAL A 378 -6.21 2.15 -12.30
C VAL A 378 -5.71 3.42 -11.62
N MET A 379 -6.37 3.87 -10.54
CA MET A 379 -6.02 5.14 -9.88
C MET A 379 -4.70 5.04 -9.12
N THR A 380 -4.46 3.91 -8.45
CA THR A 380 -3.18 3.63 -7.79
C THR A 380 -2.04 3.49 -8.80
N ALA A 381 -2.26 2.85 -9.95
CA ALA A 381 -1.26 2.80 -11.02
C ALA A 381 -0.91 4.19 -11.56
N ARG A 382 -1.91 5.09 -11.68
CA ARG A 382 -1.69 6.50 -12.06
C ARG A 382 -0.90 7.26 -11.00
N LEU A 383 -1.25 7.12 -9.72
CA LEU A 383 -0.53 7.75 -8.61
C LEU A 383 0.95 7.34 -8.58
N LEU A 384 1.24 6.07 -8.88
CA LEU A 384 2.60 5.52 -8.93
C LEU A 384 3.35 5.79 -10.25
N ASP A 385 2.73 6.43 -11.27
CA ASP A 385 3.26 6.57 -12.65
C ASP A 385 3.57 5.22 -13.32
N ARG A 386 2.81 4.18 -12.95
CA ARG A 386 2.98 2.79 -13.41
C ARG A 386 1.85 2.31 -14.34
N THR A 387 1.14 3.24 -15.01
CA THR A 387 0.06 2.87 -15.96
C THR A 387 0.55 2.11 -17.18
N HIS A 388 1.83 2.20 -17.50
CA HIS A 388 2.44 1.46 -18.61
C HIS A 388 2.54 -0.05 -18.33
N ASP A 389 2.54 -0.48 -17.07
CA ASP A 389 2.79 -1.88 -16.70
C ASP A 389 1.87 -2.44 -15.60
N LEU A 390 1.10 -1.62 -14.88
CA LEU A 390 0.20 -2.03 -13.80
C LEU A 390 -1.23 -1.51 -13.99
N GLY A 391 -2.16 -2.01 -13.18
CA GLY A 391 -3.50 -1.48 -12.95
C GLY A 391 -4.58 -1.94 -13.95
N THR A 392 -4.22 -2.66 -15.00
CA THR A 392 -5.17 -3.23 -15.98
C THR A 392 -4.66 -4.55 -16.54
N ILE A 393 -5.55 -5.39 -17.07
CA ILE A 393 -5.23 -6.64 -17.76
C ILE A 393 -5.20 -6.36 -19.27
N GLN A 394 -4.04 -5.97 -19.78
CA GLN A 394 -3.82 -5.63 -21.19
C GLN A 394 -2.48 -6.17 -21.68
N ALA A 395 -2.36 -6.45 -22.97
CA ALA A 395 -1.11 -6.91 -23.58
C ALA A 395 0.07 -5.97 -23.27
N GLY A 396 1.21 -6.55 -22.92
CA GLY A 396 2.45 -5.86 -22.54
C GLY A 396 2.58 -5.57 -21.05
N LYS A 397 1.50 -5.62 -20.25
CA LYS A 397 1.53 -5.34 -18.83
C LYS A 397 2.02 -6.53 -18.00
N ILE A 398 2.49 -6.24 -16.81
CA ILE A 398 2.85 -7.27 -15.81
C ILE A 398 1.60 -8.08 -15.46
N ALA A 399 1.76 -9.39 -15.36
CA ALA A 399 0.66 -10.29 -15.00
C ALA A 399 0.47 -10.30 -13.48
N ASP A 400 -0.10 -9.21 -12.96
CA ASP A 400 -0.63 -9.08 -11.61
C ASP A 400 -2.15 -9.22 -11.72
N ILE A 401 -2.68 -10.37 -11.32
CA ILE A 401 -4.07 -10.77 -11.56
C ILE A 401 -4.66 -11.38 -10.30
N VAL A 402 -5.90 -11.01 -9.98
CA VAL A 402 -6.69 -11.62 -8.90
C VAL A 402 -8.03 -12.10 -9.42
N ALA A 403 -8.62 -13.07 -8.74
CA ALA A 403 -9.99 -13.51 -9.04
C ALA A 403 -10.74 -13.84 -7.76
N VAL A 404 -12.06 -13.59 -7.80
CA VAL A 404 -13.01 -13.88 -6.73
C VAL A 404 -14.20 -14.64 -7.28
N ALA A 405 -14.81 -15.51 -6.49
CA ALA A 405 -16.11 -16.06 -6.80
C ALA A 405 -17.18 -14.95 -6.68
N GLY A 406 -18.13 -14.92 -7.62
CA GLY A 406 -19.22 -13.94 -7.62
C GLY A 406 -18.90 -12.63 -8.35
N ASP A 407 -19.77 -11.65 -8.12
CA ASP A 407 -19.76 -10.34 -8.79
C ASP A 407 -19.44 -9.21 -7.79
N PRO A 408 -18.19 -8.68 -7.78
CA PRO A 408 -17.81 -7.64 -6.85
C PRO A 408 -18.45 -6.27 -7.15
N THR A 409 -19.10 -6.11 -8.31
CA THR A 409 -19.84 -4.88 -8.64
C THR A 409 -21.27 -4.92 -8.09
N ALA A 410 -21.80 -6.11 -7.81
CA ALA A 410 -23.08 -6.31 -7.13
C ALA A 410 -22.92 -6.44 -5.60
N ASP A 411 -21.88 -7.14 -5.17
CA ASP A 411 -21.53 -7.31 -3.76
C ASP A 411 -20.01 -7.14 -3.56
N ILE A 412 -19.62 -5.97 -3.10
CA ILE A 412 -18.21 -5.64 -2.86
C ILE A 412 -17.55 -6.52 -1.81
N THR A 413 -18.33 -7.14 -0.93
CA THR A 413 -17.82 -7.95 0.19
C THR A 413 -17.13 -9.24 -0.26
N VAL A 414 -17.40 -9.71 -1.49
CA VAL A 414 -16.72 -10.89 -2.06
C VAL A 414 -15.20 -10.66 -2.20
N LEU A 415 -14.75 -9.41 -2.26
CA LEU A 415 -13.32 -9.06 -2.32
C LEU A 415 -12.54 -9.42 -1.04
N LYS A 416 -13.23 -9.72 0.06
CA LYS A 416 -12.58 -10.26 1.29
C LYS A 416 -12.11 -11.70 1.14
N SER A 417 -12.56 -12.40 0.09
CA SER A 417 -12.25 -13.80 -0.17
C SER A 417 -11.72 -13.98 -1.57
N VAL A 418 -10.47 -13.52 -1.79
CA VAL A 418 -9.78 -13.70 -3.07
C VAL A 418 -9.39 -15.18 -3.22
N ASP A 419 -9.78 -15.82 -4.33
CA ASP A 419 -9.52 -17.24 -4.59
C ASP A 419 -8.28 -17.48 -5.44
N PHE A 420 -7.92 -16.51 -6.27
CA PHE A 420 -6.74 -16.57 -7.15
C PHE A 420 -5.88 -15.32 -6.99
N VAL A 421 -4.58 -15.52 -6.83
CA VAL A 421 -3.58 -14.44 -6.77
C VAL A 421 -2.39 -14.80 -7.64
N MET A 422 -2.11 -13.93 -8.61
CA MET A 422 -0.93 -13.97 -9.45
C MET A 422 -0.19 -12.62 -9.32
N LYS A 423 1.13 -12.68 -9.13
CA LYS A 423 2.02 -11.51 -9.14
C LYS A 423 3.24 -11.82 -10.00
N ASP A 424 3.61 -10.90 -10.88
CA ASP A 424 4.73 -11.06 -11.83
C ASP A 424 4.62 -12.37 -12.66
N GLY A 425 3.37 -12.82 -12.97
CA GLY A 425 3.10 -14.08 -13.68
C GLY A 425 3.26 -15.35 -12.85
N MET A 426 3.59 -15.24 -11.57
CA MET A 426 3.66 -16.37 -10.64
C MET A 426 2.36 -16.51 -9.85
N VAL A 427 1.81 -17.72 -9.81
CA VAL A 427 0.60 -18.04 -9.05
C VAL A 427 0.97 -18.33 -7.60
N TYR A 428 0.40 -17.54 -6.67
CA TYR A 428 0.60 -17.69 -5.22
C TYR A 428 -0.61 -18.36 -4.56
N LYS A 429 -1.80 -18.17 -5.13
CA LYS A 429 -3.05 -18.78 -4.68
C LYS A 429 -3.87 -19.20 -5.88
N ALA A 430 -4.50 -20.36 -5.83
CA ALA A 430 -5.41 -20.84 -6.86
C ALA A 430 -6.62 -21.52 -6.19
N PRO A 431 -7.81 -21.46 -6.81
CA PRO A 431 -8.97 -22.25 -6.35
C PRO A 431 -8.64 -23.76 -6.42
N GLU A 432 -9.23 -24.52 -5.50
CA GLU A 432 -9.07 -25.98 -5.41
C GLU A 432 -9.68 -26.74 -6.62
#